data_8d62fc3abf362cb62008e502c4f73f79
#
_entry.id   8d62fc3abf362cb62008e502c4f73f79
#
_cell.length_a   1.000
_cell.length_b   1.000
_cell.length_c   1.000
_cell.angle_alpha   90.00
_cell.angle_beta   90.00
_cell.angle_gamma   90.00
#
_symmetry.space_group_name_H-M   'P 1'
#
loop_
_entity.id
_entity.type
_entity.pdbx_description
1 polymer ?
#
loop_
_entity_poly.entity_id
_entity_poly.type
_entity_poly.pdbx_seq_one_letter_code
_entity_poly.pdbx_strand_id
1 'polypeptide(L)'
;MHCTRKLFFLVFILTTLTCLSQKKSNGKKSPNIVFIFSDDHATNAISSYGSIYKELAPTPNIDRIANEGAILTNTLCTNAICGPSRASILTGKYSHINGYYKNYKGGVFDHKQWTYPQALKKAGYQTALVGKWHLASEPVGFDYYKYHIAQGQQGLYWDPVYNDNGEKAKEKGYATNLTTDFAIDWLDSIEKNEPFCLLLQYKAPHREWAPDTKYEDLWGAVEMPYPETFNDNYNGRELTAGNTEMTMDYFSRKDMKMVPPDGLSKKERGKWLRFGFKPGEIVRPNKDLSSEEIRKWKYQKYIKDYLATIKSVDDNIGRVLAYLKEHGLEENTIVVYASDQGFFLGEHGFFDKRFMYEEALRMPFIIRYPGKIKPGTVVDDIITNIDFAPTLLEMAGISVPEAVQGKSFFNNLKGKTSKDWRQSMYYHYYEYPYYHRVQPHYGIRNQRYKLIHFYYDIDVWEFYDLQNDPSEMNNLIHSEAHTERIENLKKELYRLKKAYGNTMSLTELKKISDTDFGGLESKKK
;
A
#
# COMPACT_ATOMS: atom_id res chain seq x y z
N MET A 1 93.88 -33.15 7.77
CA MET A 1 92.78 -33.11 8.78
C MET A 1 92.00 -31.82 8.57
N HIS A 2 90.89 -31.84 7.84
CA HIS A 2 90.10 -30.65 7.49
C HIS A 2 88.80 -30.69 8.26
N CYS A 3 88.60 -29.65 9.05
CA CYS A 3 87.38 -29.42 9.82
C CYS A 3 86.51 -28.47 9.04
N THR A 4 85.37 -28.96 8.49
CA THR A 4 84.41 -28.14 7.78
C THR A 4 83.34 -27.70 8.75
N ARG A 5 83.24 -26.40 9.03
CA ARG A 5 82.17 -25.72 9.75
C ARG A 5 80.99 -25.54 8.82
N LYS A 6 79.82 -26.16 9.15
CA LYS A 6 78.54 -25.86 8.54
C LYS A 6 77.88 -24.66 9.24
N LEU A 7 77.67 -23.62 8.46
CA LEU A 7 76.99 -22.39 8.88
C LEU A 7 75.46 -22.62 8.66
N PHE A 8 74.66 -22.60 9.74
CA PHE A 8 73.22 -22.62 9.67
C PHE A 8 72.75 -21.17 9.54
N PHE A 9 72.12 -20.84 8.39
CA PHE A 9 71.36 -19.60 8.21
C PHE A 9 69.96 -19.78 8.75
N LEU A 10 69.61 -19.08 9.86
CA LEU A 10 68.26 -18.99 10.38
C LEU A 10 67.54 -17.86 9.64
N VAL A 11 66.63 -18.19 8.75
CA VAL A 11 65.75 -17.19 8.09
C VAL A 11 64.58 -16.90 9.02
N PHE A 12 64.59 -15.72 9.64
CA PHE A 12 63.47 -15.18 10.40
C PHE A 12 62.43 -14.60 9.41
N ILE A 13 61.34 -15.33 9.16
CA ILE A 13 60.21 -14.79 8.43
C ILE A 13 59.39 -13.93 9.40
N LEU A 14 59.54 -12.58 9.29
CA LEU A 14 58.66 -11.61 9.93
C LEU A 14 57.35 -11.58 9.18
N THR A 15 56.34 -12.28 9.65
CA THR A 15 54.96 -12.09 9.22
C THR A 15 54.43 -10.79 9.84
N THR A 16 54.47 -9.70 9.08
CA THR A 16 53.74 -8.49 9.42
C THR A 16 52.23 -8.73 9.28
N LEU A 17 51.55 -8.96 10.40
CA LEU A 17 50.11 -8.82 10.46
C LEU A 17 49.76 -7.36 10.17
N THR A 18 49.39 -7.08 8.93
CA THR A 18 48.68 -5.83 8.61
C THR A 18 47.28 -5.94 9.18
N CYS A 19 47.11 -5.43 10.40
CA CYS A 19 45.81 -5.13 10.96
C CYS A 19 45.17 -4.08 10.04
N LEU A 20 44.27 -4.51 9.12
CA LEU A 20 43.41 -3.58 8.40
C LEU A 20 42.48 -2.95 9.43
N SER A 21 42.97 -1.90 10.07
CA SER A 21 42.11 -0.95 10.76
C SER A 21 41.13 -0.42 9.73
N GLN A 22 39.91 -0.93 9.74
CA GLN A 22 38.80 -0.26 9.10
C GLN A 22 38.77 1.15 9.69
N LYS A 23 39.22 2.13 8.89
CA LYS A 23 38.97 3.55 9.17
C LYS A 23 37.47 3.65 9.44
N LYS A 24 37.06 3.81 10.73
CA LYS A 24 35.78 4.42 11.06
C LYS A 24 35.79 5.74 10.28
N SER A 25 35.07 5.76 9.16
CA SER A 25 34.75 6.99 8.49
C SER A 25 34.14 7.90 9.55
N ASN A 26 34.55 9.15 9.64
CA ASN A 26 33.80 10.20 10.33
C ASN A 26 32.45 10.29 9.62
N GLY A 27 31.59 9.27 9.84
CA GLY A 27 30.46 8.92 9.05
C GLY A 27 29.22 9.55 9.65
N LYS A 28 28.49 10.23 8.82
CA LYS A 28 27.08 10.46 9.01
C LYS A 28 26.43 9.18 9.52
N LYS A 29 25.76 9.26 10.67
CA LYS A 29 24.97 8.15 11.22
C LYS A 29 23.93 7.76 10.18
N SER A 30 23.82 6.47 9.84
CA SER A 30 22.76 5.97 8.96
C SER A 30 21.38 6.38 9.52
N PRO A 31 20.42 6.81 8.68
CA PRO A 31 19.11 7.23 9.18
C PRO A 31 18.31 6.04 9.69
N ASN A 32 17.49 6.24 10.69
CA ASN A 32 16.41 5.35 11.01
C ASN A 32 15.30 5.46 9.96
N ILE A 33 14.51 4.42 9.80
CA ILE A 33 13.37 4.38 8.88
C ILE A 33 12.13 3.92 9.65
N VAL A 34 11.08 4.75 9.64
CA VAL A 34 9.73 4.38 10.09
C VAL A 34 8.82 4.45 8.87
N PHE A 35 8.44 3.30 8.34
CA PHE A 35 7.55 3.17 7.20
C PHE A 35 6.14 2.84 7.71
N ILE A 36 5.31 3.88 7.83
CA ILE A 36 3.92 3.77 8.26
C ILE A 36 3.05 3.48 7.03
N PHE A 37 2.27 2.44 7.11
CA PHE A 37 1.53 1.93 5.98
C PHE A 37 0.09 1.58 6.37
N SER A 38 -0.89 2.18 5.70
CA SER A 38 -2.31 1.91 5.92
C SER A 38 -2.88 1.14 4.74
N ASP A 39 -3.77 0.21 5.04
CA ASP A 39 -4.40 -0.66 4.04
C ASP A 39 -5.67 -0.01 3.50
N ASP A 40 -5.73 0.22 2.18
CA ASP A 40 -6.88 0.84 1.51
C ASP A 40 -7.11 2.34 1.87
N HIS A 41 -6.07 3.12 2.17
CA HIS A 41 -6.24 4.54 2.48
C HIS A 41 -6.21 5.40 1.21
N ALA A 42 -7.37 5.90 0.82
CA ALA A 42 -7.54 6.79 -0.33
C ALA A 42 -6.86 8.15 -0.12
N THR A 43 -6.25 8.71 -1.17
CA THR A 43 -5.76 10.10 -1.17
C THR A 43 -6.88 11.10 -0.81
N ASN A 44 -8.11 10.82 -1.30
CA ASN A 44 -9.31 11.64 -1.08
C ASN A 44 -9.78 11.65 0.39
N ALA A 45 -9.18 10.87 1.29
CA ALA A 45 -9.47 10.89 2.73
C ALA A 45 -8.33 11.49 3.57
N ILE A 46 -7.35 12.14 2.94
CA ILE A 46 -6.22 12.80 3.62
C ILE A 46 -6.30 14.31 3.35
N SER A 47 -6.29 15.13 4.40
CA SER A 47 -6.50 16.57 4.30
C SER A 47 -5.47 17.27 3.40
N SER A 48 -4.20 16.91 3.49
CA SER A 48 -3.11 17.49 2.70
C SER A 48 -3.19 17.20 1.19
N TYR A 49 -4.01 16.20 0.77
CA TYR A 49 -4.32 15.95 -0.64
C TYR A 49 -5.56 16.71 -1.14
N GLY A 50 -6.16 17.56 -0.32
CA GLY A 50 -7.35 18.36 -0.71
C GLY A 50 -8.67 17.61 -0.59
N SER A 51 -8.75 16.63 0.32
CA SER A 51 -9.96 15.84 0.61
C SER A 51 -11.23 16.72 0.74
N ILE A 52 -12.33 16.26 0.15
CA ILE A 52 -13.65 16.88 0.36
C ILE A 52 -14.15 16.71 1.80
N TYR A 53 -13.55 15.82 2.57
CA TYR A 53 -13.89 15.55 3.97
C TYR A 53 -12.99 16.31 4.96
N LYS A 54 -12.01 17.09 4.51
CA LYS A 54 -10.96 17.69 5.36
C LYS A 54 -11.48 18.51 6.54
N GLU A 55 -12.61 19.18 6.38
CA GLU A 55 -13.21 19.99 7.45
C GLU A 55 -13.96 19.11 8.48
N LEU A 56 -14.50 17.97 8.06
CA LEU A 56 -15.24 17.04 8.91
C LEU A 56 -14.36 15.97 9.53
N ALA A 57 -13.37 15.50 8.77
CA ALA A 57 -12.47 14.42 9.14
C ALA A 57 -11.00 14.78 8.85
N PRO A 58 -10.42 15.77 9.55
CA PRO A 58 -9.03 16.19 9.36
C PRO A 58 -8.04 15.10 9.80
N THR A 59 -6.86 15.08 9.14
CA THR A 59 -5.75 14.16 9.40
C THR A 59 -4.49 14.90 9.86
N PRO A 60 -4.51 15.62 11.00
CA PRO A 60 -3.47 16.57 11.38
C PRO A 60 -2.08 15.96 11.59
N ASN A 61 -1.99 14.69 12.01
CA ASN A 61 -0.69 14.04 12.23
C ASN A 61 -0.07 13.54 10.93
N ILE A 62 -0.90 13.07 9.98
CA ILE A 62 -0.44 12.76 8.61
C ILE A 62 -0.02 14.05 7.91
N ASP A 63 -0.82 15.11 8.02
CA ASP A 63 -0.54 16.42 7.43
C ASP A 63 0.75 17.04 8.00
N ARG A 64 1.06 16.78 9.27
CA ARG A 64 2.32 17.20 9.89
C ARG A 64 3.52 16.60 9.15
N ILE A 65 3.48 15.30 8.78
CA ILE A 65 4.57 14.67 8.01
C ILE A 65 4.73 15.37 6.66
N ALA A 66 3.62 15.70 5.97
CA ALA A 66 3.63 16.42 4.70
C ALA A 66 4.22 17.83 4.83
N ASN A 67 3.77 18.59 5.83
CA ASN A 67 4.18 19.96 6.08
C ASN A 67 5.65 20.08 6.48
N GLU A 68 6.15 19.12 7.27
CA GLU A 68 7.55 19.05 7.70
C GLU A 68 8.46 18.33 6.69
N GLY A 69 7.91 17.82 5.58
CA GLY A 69 8.60 17.05 4.56
C GLY A 69 8.09 17.29 3.15
N ALA A 70 7.71 16.23 2.46
CA ALA A 70 7.19 16.26 1.09
C ALA A 70 5.91 15.45 0.94
N ILE A 71 5.03 15.94 0.06
CA ILE A 71 3.86 15.23 -0.45
C ILE A 71 4.07 14.92 -1.94
N LEU A 72 3.77 13.67 -2.34
CA LEU A 72 3.84 13.24 -3.72
C LEU A 72 2.41 13.12 -4.28
N THR A 73 2.08 13.97 -5.24
CA THR A 73 0.71 14.07 -5.77
C THR A 73 0.42 13.06 -6.89
N ASN A 74 1.45 12.39 -7.40
CA ASN A 74 1.36 11.51 -8.56
C ASN A 74 2.09 10.16 -8.33
N THR A 75 1.84 9.56 -7.16
CA THR A 75 2.32 8.22 -6.85
C THR A 75 1.27 7.19 -7.25
N LEU A 76 1.69 6.20 -8.05
CA LEU A 76 0.80 5.27 -8.74
C LEU A 76 1.16 3.81 -8.39
N CYS A 77 0.16 2.98 -8.11
CA CYS A 77 0.41 1.55 -7.92
C CYS A 77 0.47 0.81 -9.27
N THR A 78 1.25 -0.25 -9.34
CA THR A 78 1.43 -1.06 -10.56
C THR A 78 0.40 -2.17 -10.70
N ASN A 79 -0.30 -2.50 -9.61
CA ASN A 79 -1.41 -3.46 -9.53
C ASN A 79 -2.26 -3.08 -8.29
N ALA A 80 -3.46 -2.54 -8.50
CA ALA A 80 -4.31 -1.94 -7.46
C ALA A 80 -5.01 -2.99 -6.60
N ILE A 81 -4.24 -3.84 -5.92
CA ILE A 81 -4.73 -4.84 -4.98
C ILE A 81 -3.66 -5.15 -3.93
N CYS A 82 -4.05 -5.32 -2.67
CA CYS A 82 -3.18 -5.30 -1.49
C CYS A 82 -1.92 -6.19 -1.59
N GLY A 83 -2.06 -7.52 -1.70
CA GLY A 83 -0.91 -8.44 -1.69
C GLY A 83 0.07 -8.18 -2.83
N PRO A 84 -0.36 -8.12 -4.10
CA PRO A 84 0.48 -7.78 -5.24
C PRO A 84 1.20 -6.44 -5.11
N SER A 85 0.50 -5.39 -4.63
CA SER A 85 1.15 -4.09 -4.40
C SER A 85 2.21 -4.18 -3.30
N ARG A 86 1.92 -4.85 -2.17
CA ARG A 86 2.88 -5.07 -1.07
C ARG A 86 4.10 -5.84 -1.54
N ALA A 87 3.92 -6.90 -2.33
CA ALA A 87 5.01 -7.64 -2.95
C ALA A 87 5.87 -6.75 -3.86
N SER A 88 5.23 -5.88 -4.65
CA SER A 88 5.91 -4.93 -5.53
C SER A 88 6.72 -3.89 -4.75
N ILE A 89 6.19 -3.37 -3.65
CA ILE A 89 6.89 -2.43 -2.74
C ILE A 89 8.12 -3.09 -2.12
N LEU A 90 7.98 -4.32 -1.62
CA LEU A 90 9.08 -5.04 -0.96
C LEU A 90 10.22 -5.38 -1.91
N THR A 91 9.90 -5.77 -3.14
CA THR A 91 10.87 -6.27 -4.11
C THR A 91 11.38 -5.22 -5.09
N GLY A 92 10.67 -4.10 -5.23
CA GLY A 92 10.91 -3.12 -6.29
C GLY A 92 10.64 -3.68 -7.69
N LYS A 93 9.74 -4.68 -7.82
CA LYS A 93 9.45 -5.41 -9.06
C LYS A 93 7.95 -5.48 -9.34
N TYR A 94 7.59 -5.48 -10.62
CA TYR A 94 6.23 -5.75 -11.07
C TYR A 94 5.76 -7.16 -10.70
N SER A 95 4.43 -7.35 -10.58
CA SER A 95 3.81 -8.64 -10.22
C SER A 95 4.24 -9.80 -11.13
N HIS A 96 4.43 -9.57 -12.43
CA HIS A 96 4.87 -10.61 -13.39
C HIS A 96 6.35 -11.00 -13.23
N ILE A 97 7.13 -10.25 -12.47
CA ILE A 97 8.53 -10.58 -12.16
C ILE A 97 8.66 -11.13 -10.74
N ASN A 98 7.93 -10.57 -9.77
CA ASN A 98 7.95 -11.08 -8.39
C ASN A 98 7.06 -12.33 -8.18
N GLY A 99 6.20 -12.68 -9.17
CA GLY A 99 5.36 -13.87 -9.17
C GLY A 99 4.08 -13.78 -8.34
N TYR A 100 3.77 -12.65 -7.72
CA TYR A 100 2.57 -12.49 -6.89
C TYR A 100 1.53 -11.61 -7.59
N TYR A 101 0.55 -12.24 -8.26
CA TYR A 101 -0.35 -11.58 -9.21
C TYR A 101 -1.67 -11.10 -8.61
N LYS A 102 -2.22 -11.85 -7.64
CA LYS A 102 -3.59 -11.67 -7.15
C LYS A 102 -3.71 -12.15 -5.69
N ASN A 103 -4.76 -11.74 -5.00
CA ASN A 103 -5.03 -12.17 -3.63
C ASN A 103 -5.74 -13.52 -3.59
N TYR A 104 -6.88 -13.61 -4.30
CA TYR A 104 -7.67 -14.83 -4.34
C TYR A 104 -6.96 -15.88 -5.20
N LYS A 105 -6.70 -17.03 -4.59
CA LYS A 105 -5.92 -18.10 -5.24
C LYS A 105 -4.58 -17.61 -5.81
N GLY A 106 -3.99 -16.61 -5.19
CA GLY A 106 -2.78 -15.93 -5.64
C GLY A 106 -1.48 -16.62 -5.29
N GLY A 107 -1.55 -17.72 -4.54
CA GLY A 107 -0.38 -18.46 -4.07
C GLY A 107 0.19 -17.91 -2.77
N VAL A 108 1.46 -18.20 -2.58
CA VAL A 108 2.30 -17.77 -1.47
C VAL A 108 3.41 -16.91 -2.04
N PHE A 109 3.63 -15.73 -1.51
CA PHE A 109 4.75 -14.89 -1.92
C PHE A 109 6.07 -15.63 -1.65
N ASP A 110 6.92 -15.72 -2.67
CA ASP A 110 8.25 -16.31 -2.52
C ASP A 110 9.15 -15.39 -1.69
N HIS A 111 9.20 -15.65 -0.39
CA HIS A 111 10.02 -14.90 0.57
C HIS A 111 11.54 -15.14 0.43
N LYS A 112 11.96 -16.09 -0.41
CA LYS A 112 13.39 -16.32 -0.69
C LYS A 112 13.95 -15.30 -1.67
N GLN A 113 13.08 -14.65 -2.47
CA GLN A 113 13.52 -13.58 -3.34
C GLN A 113 13.98 -12.36 -2.52
N TRP A 114 14.81 -11.54 -3.15
CA TRP A 114 15.33 -10.34 -2.53
C TRP A 114 14.22 -9.34 -2.18
N THR A 115 14.33 -8.73 -1.00
CA THR A 115 13.49 -7.62 -0.54
C THR A 115 14.34 -6.54 0.13
N TYR A 116 13.87 -5.29 0.14
CA TYR A 116 14.62 -4.20 0.76
C TYR A 116 14.82 -4.36 2.29
N PRO A 117 13.89 -4.95 3.08
CA PRO A 117 14.15 -5.21 4.50
C PRO A 117 15.32 -6.19 4.72
N GLN A 118 15.45 -7.22 3.87
CA GLN A 118 16.61 -8.13 3.94
C GLN A 118 17.92 -7.38 3.66
N ALA A 119 17.92 -6.43 2.71
CA ALA A 119 19.10 -5.62 2.41
C ALA A 119 19.47 -4.69 3.57
N LEU A 120 18.49 -4.05 4.19
CA LEU A 120 18.67 -3.21 5.39
C LEU A 120 19.22 -4.03 6.56
N LYS A 121 18.62 -5.19 6.85
CA LYS A 121 19.11 -6.10 7.91
C LYS A 121 20.56 -6.52 7.67
N LYS A 122 20.89 -6.91 6.43
CA LYS A 122 22.27 -7.25 6.04
C LYS A 122 23.25 -6.08 6.21
N ALA A 123 22.76 -4.86 6.09
CA ALA A 123 23.55 -3.64 6.29
C ALA A 123 23.65 -3.20 7.76
N GLY A 124 23.14 -3.99 8.71
CA GLY A 124 23.23 -3.74 10.15
C GLY A 124 22.06 -2.95 10.75
N TYR A 125 20.94 -2.82 10.03
CA TYR A 125 19.73 -2.28 10.61
C TYR A 125 19.04 -3.29 11.51
N GLN A 126 18.57 -2.87 12.67
CA GLN A 126 17.56 -3.59 13.45
C GLN A 126 16.22 -3.46 12.74
N THR A 127 15.53 -4.57 12.47
CA THR A 127 14.38 -4.56 11.56
C THR A 127 13.13 -5.15 12.20
N ALA A 128 11.99 -4.46 12.08
CA ALA A 128 10.71 -4.97 12.55
C ALA A 128 9.58 -4.80 11.55
N LEU A 129 8.62 -5.72 11.63
CA LEU A 129 7.32 -5.67 10.97
C LEU A 129 6.22 -5.81 12.02
N VAL A 130 5.35 -4.81 12.14
CA VAL A 130 4.21 -4.84 13.07
C VAL A 130 2.91 -4.54 12.31
N GLY A 131 1.92 -5.42 12.37
CA GLY A 131 0.59 -5.24 11.80
C GLY A 131 0.26 -6.14 10.61
N LYS A 132 -0.22 -5.61 9.50
CA LYS A 132 -0.69 -6.42 8.35
C LYS A 132 0.46 -6.84 7.44
N TRP A 133 0.61 -8.15 7.21
CA TRP A 133 1.55 -8.73 6.23
C TRP A 133 0.88 -9.03 4.88
N HIS A 134 -0.10 -9.92 4.89
CA HIS A 134 -0.98 -10.27 3.76
C HIS A 134 -0.27 -10.81 2.50
N LEU A 135 0.79 -11.61 2.67
CA LEU A 135 1.53 -12.24 1.57
C LEU A 135 1.51 -13.78 1.61
N ALA A 136 0.69 -14.36 2.47
CA ALA A 136 0.55 -15.81 2.65
C ALA A 136 1.84 -16.54 3.08
N SER A 137 2.96 -15.86 3.17
CA SER A 137 4.27 -16.34 3.64
C SER A 137 4.59 -15.80 5.04
N GLU A 138 5.63 -16.32 5.65
CA GLU A 138 6.24 -15.67 6.81
C GLU A 138 7.10 -14.46 6.37
N PRO A 139 7.18 -13.41 7.20
CA PRO A 139 8.09 -12.29 6.96
C PRO A 139 9.54 -12.72 7.04
N VAL A 140 10.35 -12.35 6.04
CA VAL A 140 11.80 -12.57 6.03
C VAL A 140 12.53 -11.25 5.90
N GLY A 141 13.66 -11.11 6.62
CA GLY A 141 14.43 -9.87 6.66
C GLY A 141 14.08 -8.99 7.86
N PHE A 142 13.45 -9.57 8.87
CA PHE A 142 13.12 -8.89 10.14
C PHE A 142 13.77 -9.62 11.33
N ASP A 143 14.13 -8.85 12.35
CA ASP A 143 14.57 -9.36 13.65
C ASP A 143 13.37 -9.63 14.55
N TYR A 144 12.32 -8.84 14.37
CA TYR A 144 11.05 -8.95 15.06
C TYR A 144 9.89 -8.83 14.07
N TYR A 145 8.86 -9.68 14.23
CA TYR A 145 7.60 -9.50 13.54
C TYR A 145 6.39 -9.89 14.40
N LYS A 146 5.35 -9.06 14.34
CA LYS A 146 4.04 -9.36 14.93
C LYS A 146 2.94 -8.97 13.94
N TYR A 147 2.37 -9.97 13.25
CA TYR A 147 1.44 -9.68 12.16
C TYR A 147 0.10 -10.42 12.28
N HIS A 148 -0.95 -9.82 11.73
CA HIS A 148 -2.30 -10.39 11.70
C HIS A 148 -2.36 -11.72 10.96
N ILE A 149 -3.01 -12.74 11.56
CA ILE A 149 -3.22 -14.06 10.95
C ILE A 149 -4.69 -14.42 10.72
N ALA A 150 -5.64 -13.70 11.32
CA ALA A 150 -7.06 -13.93 11.11
C ALA A 150 -7.52 -13.47 9.72
N GLN A 151 -8.63 -14.04 9.22
CA GLN A 151 -9.26 -13.68 7.94
C GLN A 151 -8.29 -13.66 6.75
N GLY A 152 -7.44 -14.68 6.61
CA GLY A 152 -6.45 -14.73 5.53
C GLY A 152 -5.39 -13.63 5.63
N GLN A 153 -4.91 -13.34 6.84
CA GLN A 153 -3.96 -12.27 7.18
C GLN A 153 -4.51 -10.83 6.98
N GLN A 154 -5.82 -10.67 6.78
CA GLN A 154 -6.46 -9.34 6.75
C GLN A 154 -6.59 -8.73 8.15
N GLY A 155 -6.67 -9.58 9.19
CA GLY A 155 -6.82 -9.15 10.57
C GLY A 155 -8.26 -8.82 10.98
N LEU A 156 -8.44 -8.62 12.28
CA LEU A 156 -9.67 -8.16 12.92
C LEU A 156 -9.44 -6.78 13.51
N TYR A 157 -10.46 -5.93 13.57
CA TYR A 157 -10.37 -4.63 14.25
C TYR A 157 -10.37 -4.76 15.77
N TRP A 158 -11.14 -5.73 16.29
CA TRP A 158 -11.28 -5.96 17.71
C TRP A 158 -10.76 -7.35 18.09
N ASP A 159 -10.06 -7.43 19.20
CA ASP A 159 -9.46 -8.64 19.76
C ASP A 159 -8.70 -9.47 18.70
N PRO A 160 -7.74 -8.84 18.01
CA PRO A 160 -7.03 -9.45 16.90
C PRO A 160 -6.16 -10.63 17.31
N VAL A 161 -5.88 -11.49 16.34
CA VAL A 161 -4.97 -12.62 16.49
C VAL A 161 -3.74 -12.39 15.62
N TYR A 162 -2.58 -12.48 16.24
CA TYR A 162 -1.28 -12.26 15.60
C TYR A 162 -0.45 -13.54 15.53
N ASN A 163 0.51 -13.55 14.61
CA ASN A 163 1.72 -14.35 14.73
C ASN A 163 2.81 -13.42 15.30
N ASP A 164 3.32 -13.75 16.47
CA ASP A 164 4.38 -13.02 17.19
C ASP A 164 5.65 -13.87 17.15
N ASN A 165 6.56 -13.58 16.23
CA ASN A 165 7.80 -14.33 16.01
C ASN A 165 7.62 -15.85 15.96
N GLY A 166 6.57 -16.32 15.27
CA GLY A 166 6.26 -17.75 15.13
C GLY A 166 5.18 -18.25 16.08
N GLU A 167 4.88 -17.53 17.14
CA GLU A 167 3.87 -17.92 18.13
C GLU A 167 2.52 -17.24 17.89
N LYS A 168 1.42 -17.97 18.10
CA LYS A 168 0.07 -17.42 17.98
C LYS A 168 -0.29 -16.66 19.25
N ALA A 169 -0.52 -15.35 19.12
CA ALA A 169 -0.96 -14.46 20.19
C ALA A 169 -2.36 -13.92 19.91
N LYS A 170 -3.26 -13.99 20.88
CA LYS A 170 -4.57 -13.32 20.85
C LYS A 170 -4.53 -12.15 21.81
N GLU A 171 -4.69 -10.96 21.24
CA GLU A 171 -4.65 -9.71 21.98
C GLU A 171 -6.06 -9.17 22.21
N LYS A 172 -6.26 -8.47 23.34
CA LYS A 172 -7.55 -7.85 23.67
C LYS A 172 -7.48 -6.35 23.42
N GLY A 173 -8.36 -5.82 22.60
CA GLY A 173 -8.45 -4.40 22.33
C GLY A 173 -8.58 -4.06 20.86
N TYR A 174 -8.39 -2.80 20.54
CA TYR A 174 -8.52 -2.27 19.18
C TYR A 174 -7.21 -2.39 18.40
N ALA A 175 -7.25 -3.02 17.22
CA ALA A 175 -6.07 -3.41 16.46
C ALA A 175 -5.11 -2.26 16.11
N THR A 176 -5.64 -1.07 15.77
CA THR A 176 -4.81 0.08 15.41
C THR A 176 -3.99 0.55 16.62
N ASN A 177 -4.62 0.61 17.81
CA ASN A 177 -3.94 0.99 19.05
C ASN A 177 -2.87 -0.05 19.42
N LEU A 178 -3.25 -1.34 19.43
CA LEU A 178 -2.34 -2.45 19.74
C LEU A 178 -1.14 -2.51 18.79
N THR A 179 -1.36 -2.29 17.48
CA THR A 179 -0.28 -2.27 16.49
C THR A 179 0.73 -1.16 16.81
N THR A 180 0.27 -0.01 17.29
CA THR A 180 1.16 1.09 17.73
C THR A 180 1.84 0.76 19.05
N ASP A 181 1.13 0.16 20.01
CA ASP A 181 1.71 -0.25 21.29
C ASP A 181 2.89 -1.20 21.05
N PHE A 182 2.71 -2.25 20.26
CA PHE A 182 3.77 -3.21 19.91
C PHE A 182 4.95 -2.57 19.18
N ALA A 183 4.68 -1.59 18.32
CA ALA A 183 5.73 -0.85 17.63
C ALA A 183 6.57 0.00 18.59
N ILE A 184 5.92 0.64 19.57
CA ILE A 184 6.60 1.44 20.61
C ILE A 184 7.37 0.51 21.55
N ASP A 185 6.78 -0.59 22.01
CA ASP A 185 7.43 -1.59 22.85
C ASP A 185 8.71 -2.15 22.16
N TRP A 186 8.62 -2.43 20.85
CA TRP A 186 9.80 -2.84 20.08
C TRP A 186 10.85 -1.73 20.02
N LEU A 187 10.44 -0.49 19.73
CA LEU A 187 11.36 0.65 19.73
C LEU A 187 12.04 0.83 21.09
N ASP A 188 11.37 0.53 22.20
CA ASP A 188 11.97 0.59 23.53
C ASP A 188 13.00 -0.53 23.77
N SER A 189 12.83 -1.67 23.13
CA SER A 189 13.68 -2.86 23.31
C SER A 189 14.99 -2.84 22.51
N ILE A 190 15.12 -1.98 21.50
CA ILE A 190 16.28 -1.96 20.59
C ILE A 190 17.41 -1.03 21.05
N GLU A 191 18.61 -1.27 20.50
CA GLU A 191 19.78 -0.41 20.73
C GLU A 191 19.61 0.92 20.00
N LYS A 192 19.46 2.02 20.75
CA LYS A 192 19.20 3.37 20.20
C LYS A 192 20.38 3.96 19.39
N ASN A 193 21.58 3.40 19.51
CA ASN A 193 22.77 3.85 18.80
C ASN A 193 22.92 3.23 17.41
N GLU A 194 22.24 2.12 17.17
CA GLU A 194 22.24 1.43 15.88
C GLU A 194 21.02 1.87 15.03
N PRO A 195 21.14 1.91 13.69
CA PRO A 195 20.01 2.27 12.85
C PRO A 195 18.92 1.20 12.88
N PHE A 196 17.68 1.63 12.75
CA PHE A 196 16.54 0.72 12.69
C PHE A 196 15.63 1.00 11.50
N CYS A 197 14.88 -0.04 11.09
CA CYS A 197 13.80 0.03 10.12
C CYS A 197 12.54 -0.64 10.69
N LEU A 198 11.52 0.17 10.96
CA LEU A 198 10.21 -0.27 11.42
C LEU A 198 9.19 -0.17 10.27
N LEU A 199 8.62 -1.30 9.86
CA LEU A 199 7.44 -1.38 9.01
C LEU A 199 6.20 -1.44 9.92
N LEU A 200 5.53 -0.31 10.11
CA LEU A 200 4.31 -0.19 10.91
C LEU A 200 3.10 -0.23 9.97
N GLN A 201 2.43 -1.37 9.91
CA GLN A 201 1.43 -1.67 8.88
C GLN A 201 0.03 -1.84 9.48
N TYR A 202 -0.78 -0.78 9.45
CA TYR A 202 -2.14 -0.82 9.93
C TYR A 202 -3.07 -1.62 9.02
N LYS A 203 -4.02 -2.37 9.63
CA LYS A 203 -5.18 -2.93 8.93
C LYS A 203 -6.13 -1.81 8.46
N ALA A 204 -6.32 -0.79 9.27
CA ALA A 204 -7.21 0.33 8.95
C ALA A 204 -6.66 1.17 7.78
N PRO A 205 -7.52 1.69 6.90
CA PRO A 205 -8.97 1.60 6.88
C PRO A 205 -9.58 0.48 6.00
N HIS A 206 -8.94 -0.70 5.87
CA HIS A 206 -9.51 -1.82 5.10
C HIS A 206 -10.86 -2.29 5.69
N ARG A 207 -11.74 -2.78 4.81
CA ARG A 207 -13.03 -3.37 5.20
C ARG A 207 -12.84 -4.54 6.20
N GLU A 208 -13.74 -4.89 7.10
CA GLU A 208 -15.04 -4.27 7.40
C GLU A 208 -14.82 -3.13 8.41
N TRP A 209 -15.04 -1.92 8.02
CA TRP A 209 -14.70 -0.70 8.77
C TRP A 209 -15.35 -0.64 10.15
N ALA A 210 -14.64 -1.08 11.19
CA ALA A 210 -15.09 -1.03 12.58
C ALA A 210 -14.27 0.01 13.34
N PRO A 211 -14.82 1.18 13.64
CA PRO A 211 -14.09 2.22 14.34
C PRO A 211 -13.77 1.84 15.79
N ASP A 212 -12.80 2.54 16.37
CA ASP A 212 -12.61 2.57 17.81
C ASP A 212 -13.86 3.14 18.48
N THR A 213 -14.22 2.62 19.67
CA THR A 213 -15.41 3.04 20.41
C THR A 213 -15.47 4.55 20.68
N LYS A 214 -14.31 5.20 20.83
CA LYS A 214 -14.22 6.66 20.98
C LYS A 214 -14.63 7.45 19.74
N TYR A 215 -14.72 6.80 18.58
CA TYR A 215 -15.11 7.41 17.31
C TYR A 215 -16.39 6.81 16.72
N GLU A 216 -17.03 5.88 17.43
CA GLU A 216 -18.36 5.43 17.07
C GLU A 216 -19.31 6.64 17.06
N ASP A 217 -20.10 6.74 15.98
CA ASP A 217 -21.08 7.82 15.80
C ASP A 217 -20.53 9.26 15.86
N LEU A 218 -19.24 9.45 15.55
CA LEU A 218 -18.56 10.76 15.62
C LEU A 218 -19.30 11.88 14.88
N TRP A 219 -19.98 11.54 13.79
CA TRP A 219 -20.71 12.51 12.97
C TRP A 219 -22.23 12.42 13.10
N GLY A 220 -22.79 11.44 13.83
CA GLY A 220 -24.21 11.33 14.11
C GLY A 220 -25.10 11.60 12.89
N ALA A 221 -25.92 12.66 12.97
CA ALA A 221 -26.82 13.11 11.90
C ALA A 221 -26.15 13.99 10.82
N VAL A 222 -24.85 14.29 10.92
CA VAL A 222 -24.15 15.09 9.90
C VAL A 222 -24.13 14.30 8.59
N GLU A 223 -24.56 14.91 7.49
CA GLU A 223 -24.47 14.33 6.16
C GLU A 223 -23.08 14.58 5.58
N MET A 224 -22.40 13.50 5.18
CA MET A 224 -21.12 13.59 4.51
C MET A 224 -21.31 13.99 3.05
N PRO A 225 -20.42 14.82 2.48
CA PRO A 225 -20.49 15.21 1.09
C PRO A 225 -20.35 13.99 0.15
N TYR A 226 -21.05 14.05 -0.97
CA TYR A 226 -20.95 13.05 -2.03
C TYR A 226 -19.89 13.47 -3.05
N PRO A 227 -19.11 12.53 -3.61
CA PRO A 227 -18.31 12.81 -4.79
C PRO A 227 -19.18 13.27 -5.97
N GLU A 228 -18.66 14.15 -6.81
CA GLU A 228 -19.38 14.64 -8.00
C GLU A 228 -19.83 13.51 -8.94
N THR A 229 -19.05 12.44 -9.02
CA THR A 229 -19.31 11.25 -9.86
C THR A 229 -20.14 10.17 -9.17
N PHE A 230 -20.72 10.44 -7.98
CA PHE A 230 -21.47 9.44 -7.20
C PHE A 230 -22.62 8.77 -7.98
N ASN A 231 -23.29 9.51 -8.85
CA ASN A 231 -24.38 9.06 -9.70
C ASN A 231 -23.94 8.81 -11.16
N ASP A 232 -22.72 8.27 -11.36
CA ASP A 232 -22.23 7.89 -12.68
C ASP A 232 -23.18 6.88 -13.37
N ASN A 233 -23.48 7.13 -14.65
CA ASN A 233 -24.33 6.27 -15.47
C ASN A 233 -23.55 5.30 -16.37
N TYR A 234 -22.23 5.38 -16.34
CA TYR A 234 -21.27 4.54 -17.07
C TYR A 234 -21.39 4.60 -18.60
N ASN A 235 -21.94 5.68 -19.16
CA ASN A 235 -22.06 5.84 -20.61
C ASN A 235 -20.71 5.64 -21.31
N GLY A 236 -20.67 4.76 -22.34
CA GLY A 236 -19.44 4.37 -23.05
C GLY A 236 -18.47 3.49 -22.25
N ARG A 237 -18.89 3.00 -21.05
CA ARG A 237 -18.14 2.11 -20.15
C ARG A 237 -19.02 0.99 -19.57
N GLU A 238 -20.12 0.67 -20.26
CA GLU A 238 -21.14 -0.28 -19.78
C GLU A 238 -20.57 -1.69 -19.56
N LEU A 239 -19.61 -2.11 -20.41
CA LEU A 239 -19.00 -3.45 -20.35
C LEU A 239 -17.90 -3.55 -19.30
N THR A 240 -17.37 -2.43 -18.84
CA THR A 240 -16.25 -2.33 -17.87
C THR A 240 -16.78 -1.84 -16.52
N ALA A 241 -16.83 -0.54 -16.31
CA ALA A 241 -17.32 0.11 -15.09
C ALA A 241 -18.79 -0.25 -14.78
N GLY A 242 -19.66 -0.31 -15.80
CA GLY A 242 -21.08 -0.67 -15.64
C GLY A 242 -21.32 -2.15 -15.33
N ASN A 243 -20.36 -3.04 -15.59
CA ASN A 243 -20.49 -4.49 -15.38
C ASN A 243 -19.62 -4.99 -14.22
N THR A 244 -19.67 -4.30 -13.08
CA THR A 244 -18.92 -4.66 -11.87
C THR A 244 -19.84 -4.78 -10.66
N GLU A 245 -19.39 -5.53 -9.65
CA GLU A 245 -20.04 -5.64 -8.35
C GLU A 245 -19.44 -4.66 -7.31
N MET A 246 -18.77 -3.60 -7.75
CA MET A 246 -18.18 -2.58 -6.87
C MET A 246 -19.13 -1.43 -6.53
N THR A 247 -20.32 -1.37 -7.13
CA THR A 247 -21.26 -0.27 -6.85
C THR A 247 -21.87 -0.36 -5.46
N MET A 248 -22.35 0.77 -4.94
CA MET A 248 -23.08 0.82 -3.67
C MET A 248 -24.32 -0.10 -3.64
N ASP A 249 -24.86 -0.51 -4.79
CA ASP A 249 -25.95 -1.47 -4.84
C ASP A 249 -25.53 -2.85 -4.33
N TYR A 250 -24.28 -3.27 -4.62
CA TYR A 250 -23.67 -4.51 -4.13
C TYR A 250 -23.09 -4.41 -2.72
N PHE A 251 -23.07 -3.19 -2.14
CA PHE A 251 -22.57 -3.00 -0.78
C PHE A 251 -23.34 -3.86 0.20
N SER A 252 -22.67 -4.83 0.81
CA SER A 252 -23.31 -5.95 1.49
C SER A 252 -23.73 -5.62 2.92
N ARG A 253 -24.64 -6.44 3.48
CA ARG A 253 -24.98 -6.38 4.91
C ARG A 253 -23.76 -6.60 5.81
N LYS A 254 -22.78 -7.37 5.34
CA LYS A 254 -21.53 -7.62 6.06
C LYS A 254 -20.70 -6.34 6.14
N ASP A 255 -20.53 -5.64 5.02
CA ASP A 255 -19.81 -4.36 4.97
C ASP A 255 -20.47 -3.30 5.84
N MET A 256 -21.80 -3.32 5.90
CA MET A 256 -22.59 -2.47 6.81
C MET A 256 -22.63 -3.00 8.24
N LYS A 257 -21.90 -4.09 8.56
CA LYS A 257 -21.89 -4.75 9.88
C LYS A 257 -23.27 -5.24 10.32
N MET A 258 -24.14 -5.58 9.38
CA MET A 258 -25.50 -6.08 9.64
C MET A 258 -25.56 -7.61 9.77
N VAL A 259 -24.44 -8.29 9.67
CA VAL A 259 -24.27 -9.72 9.92
C VAL A 259 -23.02 -9.96 10.75
N PRO A 260 -23.03 -10.90 11.69
CA PRO A 260 -21.85 -11.21 12.49
C PRO A 260 -20.74 -11.79 11.62
N PRO A 261 -19.46 -11.52 11.95
CA PRO A 261 -18.33 -12.16 11.29
C PRO A 261 -18.43 -13.69 11.31
N ASP A 262 -17.85 -14.33 10.28
CA ASP A 262 -17.73 -15.79 10.26
C ASP A 262 -16.85 -16.30 11.39
N GLY A 263 -17.13 -17.54 11.86
CA GLY A 263 -16.33 -18.19 12.91
C GLY A 263 -16.75 -17.88 14.34
N LEU A 264 -17.71 -16.98 14.56
CA LEU A 264 -18.26 -16.77 15.90
C LEU A 264 -19.13 -17.94 16.36
N SER A 265 -18.98 -18.35 17.61
CA SER A 265 -19.90 -19.27 18.27
C SER A 265 -21.32 -18.69 18.30
N LYS A 266 -22.33 -19.54 18.48
CA LYS A 266 -23.75 -19.10 18.60
C LYS A 266 -23.93 -18.02 19.68
N LYS A 267 -23.20 -18.12 20.78
CA LYS A 267 -23.23 -17.15 21.89
C LYS A 267 -22.57 -15.82 21.50
N GLU A 268 -21.41 -15.86 20.83
CA GLU A 268 -20.71 -14.67 20.35
C GLU A 268 -21.48 -13.99 19.22
N ARG A 269 -22.04 -14.76 18.28
CA ARG A 269 -22.92 -14.27 17.24
C ARG A 269 -24.15 -13.58 17.84
N GLY A 270 -24.74 -14.14 18.90
CA GLY A 270 -25.84 -13.51 19.62
C GLY A 270 -25.44 -12.23 20.35
N LYS A 271 -24.22 -12.16 20.90
CA LYS A 271 -23.65 -10.94 21.48
C LYS A 271 -23.37 -9.90 20.40
N TRP A 272 -22.75 -10.28 19.28
CA TRP A 272 -22.44 -9.38 18.19
C TRP A 272 -23.70 -8.76 17.59
N LEU A 273 -24.77 -9.56 17.38
CA LEU A 273 -26.07 -9.08 16.94
C LEU A 273 -26.75 -8.15 17.97
N ARG A 274 -26.39 -8.27 19.26
CA ARG A 274 -26.96 -7.45 20.34
C ARG A 274 -26.10 -6.23 20.68
N PHE A 275 -24.76 -6.34 20.58
CA PHE A 275 -23.79 -5.41 21.16
C PHE A 275 -22.68 -4.94 20.19
N GLY A 276 -22.51 -5.56 19.05
CA GLY A 276 -21.70 -5.00 17.94
C GLY A 276 -22.39 -3.81 17.29
N PHE A 277 -23.70 -3.71 17.53
CA PHE A 277 -24.56 -2.55 17.34
C PHE A 277 -25.44 -2.47 18.57
N LYS A 278 -25.59 -1.29 19.15
CA LYS A 278 -26.59 -1.08 20.20
C LYS A 278 -27.96 -1.44 19.62
N PRO A 279 -28.78 -2.25 20.30
CA PRO A 279 -30.14 -2.54 19.86
C PRO A 279 -30.91 -1.22 19.70
N GLY A 280 -31.37 -0.92 18.51
CA GLY A 280 -32.06 0.33 18.18
C GLY A 280 -31.33 1.26 17.23
N GLU A 281 -30.00 1.10 17.02
CA GLU A 281 -29.18 1.96 16.15
C GLU A 281 -28.94 1.38 14.75
N ILE A 282 -29.32 0.12 14.48
CA ILE A 282 -29.41 -0.36 13.10
C ILE A 282 -30.69 0.27 12.50
N VAL A 283 -30.56 1.50 12.06
CA VAL A 283 -31.56 2.11 11.19
C VAL A 283 -31.54 1.27 9.90
N ARG A 284 -32.42 0.27 9.84
CA ARG A 284 -32.72 -0.36 8.54
C ARG A 284 -33.30 0.76 7.69
N PRO A 285 -32.87 0.90 6.43
CA PRO A 285 -33.54 1.82 5.55
C PRO A 285 -35.04 1.49 5.58
N ASN A 286 -35.86 2.51 5.69
CA ASN A 286 -37.31 2.34 5.64
C ASN A 286 -37.64 1.53 4.36
N LYS A 287 -38.58 0.59 4.45
CA LYS A 287 -38.96 -0.23 3.31
C LYS A 287 -39.51 0.56 2.12
N ASP A 288 -39.92 1.79 2.38
CA ASP A 288 -40.53 2.71 1.41
C ASP A 288 -39.49 3.61 0.69
N LEU A 289 -38.20 3.46 0.96
CA LEU A 289 -37.14 4.21 0.28
C LEU A 289 -36.94 3.72 -1.16
N SER A 290 -36.74 4.66 -2.06
CA SER A 290 -36.29 4.42 -3.43
C SER A 290 -34.89 3.79 -3.46
N SER A 291 -34.50 3.20 -4.57
CA SER A 291 -33.16 2.63 -4.76
C SER A 291 -32.05 3.68 -4.58
N GLU A 292 -32.30 4.92 -5.01
CA GLU A 292 -31.36 6.03 -4.84
C GLU A 292 -31.19 6.41 -3.36
N GLU A 293 -32.28 6.50 -2.60
CA GLU A 293 -32.23 6.80 -1.16
C GLU A 293 -31.51 5.68 -0.39
N ILE A 294 -31.73 4.42 -0.77
CA ILE A 294 -30.99 3.28 -0.19
C ILE A 294 -29.50 3.37 -0.52
N ARG A 295 -29.13 3.75 -1.75
CA ARG A 295 -27.73 3.94 -2.15
C ARG A 295 -27.07 5.06 -1.35
N LYS A 296 -27.72 6.21 -1.18
CA LYS A 296 -27.26 7.32 -0.36
C LYS A 296 -27.10 6.92 1.10
N TRP A 297 -28.07 6.19 1.66
CA TRP A 297 -27.98 5.66 3.03
C TRP A 297 -26.79 4.73 3.23
N LYS A 298 -26.56 3.79 2.28
CA LYS A 298 -25.39 2.90 2.31
C LYS A 298 -24.09 3.68 2.28
N TYR A 299 -24.01 4.69 1.42
CA TYR A 299 -22.84 5.56 1.31
C TYR A 299 -22.57 6.29 2.62
N GLN A 300 -23.58 6.93 3.23
CA GLN A 300 -23.42 7.64 4.50
C GLN A 300 -22.88 6.71 5.60
N LYS A 301 -23.39 5.49 5.67
CA LYS A 301 -22.89 4.48 6.63
C LYS A 301 -21.44 4.11 6.35
N TYR A 302 -21.13 3.84 5.10
CA TYR A 302 -19.81 3.46 4.65
C TYR A 302 -18.76 4.53 4.93
N ILE A 303 -19.02 5.74 4.46
CA ILE A 303 -18.02 6.82 4.52
C ILE A 303 -17.72 7.25 5.96
N LYS A 304 -18.75 7.31 6.83
CA LYS A 304 -18.57 7.60 8.25
C LYS A 304 -17.72 6.55 8.95
N ASP A 305 -18.02 5.28 8.75
CA ASP A 305 -17.24 4.19 9.34
C ASP A 305 -15.80 4.18 8.83
N TYR A 306 -15.60 4.39 7.52
CA TYR A 306 -14.27 4.47 6.90
C TYR A 306 -13.44 5.60 7.51
N LEU A 307 -13.97 6.83 7.53
CA LEU A 307 -13.28 8.00 8.08
C LEU A 307 -13.03 7.87 9.59
N ALA A 308 -13.93 7.24 10.34
CA ALA A 308 -13.73 6.98 11.77
C ALA A 308 -12.57 6.02 12.05
N THR A 309 -12.34 5.03 11.17
CA THR A 309 -11.15 4.18 11.31
C THR A 309 -9.86 4.93 11.00
N ILE A 310 -9.88 5.88 10.05
CA ILE A 310 -8.73 6.76 9.74
C ILE A 310 -8.39 7.67 10.92
N LYS A 311 -9.40 8.18 11.63
CA LYS A 311 -9.17 9.00 12.81
C LYS A 311 -8.31 8.28 13.85
N SER A 312 -8.54 6.97 14.05
CA SER A 312 -7.70 6.14 14.91
C SER A 312 -6.27 5.98 14.37
N VAL A 313 -6.11 5.86 13.05
CA VAL A 313 -4.77 5.79 12.42
C VAL A 313 -4.01 7.10 12.64
N ASP A 314 -4.65 8.23 12.36
CA ASP A 314 -4.02 9.55 12.51
C ASP A 314 -3.56 9.81 13.96
N ASP A 315 -4.39 9.51 14.95
CA ASP A 315 -4.02 9.64 16.37
C ASP A 315 -2.81 8.76 16.72
N ASN A 316 -2.77 7.53 16.21
CA ASN A 316 -1.68 6.61 16.46
C ASN A 316 -0.38 7.01 15.75
N ILE A 317 -0.46 7.64 14.58
CA ILE A 317 0.70 8.30 13.94
C ILE A 317 1.23 9.40 14.85
N GLY A 318 0.33 10.22 15.43
CA GLY A 318 0.70 11.24 16.42
C GLY A 318 1.50 10.67 17.60
N ARG A 319 1.13 9.48 18.12
CA ARG A 319 1.86 8.78 19.19
C ARG A 319 3.28 8.38 18.74
N VAL A 320 3.43 7.85 17.53
CA VAL A 320 4.75 7.47 16.99
C VAL A 320 5.64 8.70 16.80
N LEU A 321 5.09 9.79 16.24
CA LEU A 321 5.83 11.05 16.07
C LEU A 321 6.26 11.67 17.41
N ALA A 322 5.39 11.60 18.44
CA ALA A 322 5.71 12.05 19.78
C ALA A 322 6.84 11.20 20.39
N TYR A 323 6.76 9.88 20.27
CA TYR A 323 7.81 8.98 20.73
C TYR A 323 9.18 9.31 20.12
N LEU A 324 9.24 9.48 18.79
CA LEU A 324 10.50 9.82 18.10
C LEU A 324 11.10 11.14 18.61
N LYS A 325 10.26 12.13 18.89
CA LYS A 325 10.68 13.43 19.42
C LYS A 325 11.17 13.32 20.85
N GLU A 326 10.43 12.65 21.74
CA GLU A 326 10.75 12.49 23.16
C GLU A 326 12.07 11.73 23.36
N HIS A 327 12.38 10.79 22.46
CA HIS A 327 13.63 10.02 22.53
C HIS A 327 14.79 10.61 21.69
N GLY A 328 14.63 11.83 21.16
CA GLY A 328 15.68 12.49 20.37
C GLY A 328 16.05 11.79 19.07
N LEU A 329 15.13 10.97 18.52
CA LEU A 329 15.31 10.20 17.29
C LEU A 329 14.83 10.96 16.04
N GLU A 330 14.04 12.00 16.22
CA GLU A 330 13.28 12.69 15.17
C GLU A 330 14.19 13.20 14.04
N GLU A 331 15.34 13.82 14.38
CA GLU A 331 16.24 14.47 13.41
C GLU A 331 17.00 13.49 12.50
N ASN A 332 17.16 12.25 12.92
CA ASN A 332 17.85 11.21 12.14
C ASN A 332 16.90 10.09 11.69
N THR A 333 15.60 10.36 11.59
CA THR A 333 14.60 9.36 11.19
C THR A 333 13.87 9.80 9.94
N ILE A 334 13.87 8.93 8.93
CA ILE A 334 13.00 9.00 7.77
C ILE A 334 11.63 8.47 8.21
N VAL A 335 10.59 9.31 8.12
CA VAL A 335 9.21 8.91 8.37
C VAL A 335 8.46 8.93 7.05
N VAL A 336 7.94 7.79 6.63
CA VAL A 336 7.09 7.64 5.45
C VAL A 336 5.69 7.30 5.89
N TYR A 337 4.70 7.91 5.26
CA TYR A 337 3.31 7.49 5.30
C TYR A 337 2.83 7.13 3.88
N ALA A 338 2.27 5.93 3.70
CA ALA A 338 1.76 5.46 2.42
C ALA A 338 0.58 4.50 2.57
N SER A 339 -0.09 4.18 1.46
CA SER A 339 -1.05 3.08 1.33
C SER A 339 -0.58 2.10 0.26
N ASP A 340 -1.17 0.91 0.21
CA ASP A 340 -0.84 -0.11 -0.80
C ASP A 340 -1.39 0.21 -2.19
N GLN A 341 -2.50 0.94 -2.28
CA GLN A 341 -3.09 1.51 -3.50
C GLN A 341 -4.06 2.63 -3.11
N GLY A 342 -4.70 3.23 -4.11
CA GLY A 342 -5.84 4.11 -3.89
C GLY A 342 -7.11 3.33 -3.56
N PHE A 343 -8.22 4.05 -3.37
CA PHE A 343 -9.50 3.46 -2.97
C PHE A 343 -10.66 4.37 -3.35
N PHE A 344 -11.79 3.80 -3.80
CA PHE A 344 -13.00 4.57 -4.12
C PHE A 344 -13.80 4.88 -2.85
N LEU A 345 -14.16 6.14 -2.71
CA LEU A 345 -14.98 6.66 -1.59
C LEU A 345 -16.36 7.13 -2.07
N GLY A 346 -16.93 6.43 -3.04
CA GLY A 346 -18.20 6.77 -3.65
C GLY A 346 -18.05 7.38 -5.05
N GLU A 347 -16.84 7.71 -5.49
CA GLU A 347 -16.60 8.12 -6.87
C GLU A 347 -17.08 7.02 -7.81
N HIS A 348 -17.72 7.38 -8.91
CA HIS A 348 -18.41 6.47 -9.84
C HIS A 348 -19.48 5.58 -9.17
N GLY A 349 -19.96 5.94 -8.00
CA GLY A 349 -20.82 5.08 -7.19
C GLY A 349 -20.13 3.83 -6.64
N PHE A 350 -18.79 3.78 -6.68
CA PHE A 350 -17.99 2.62 -6.28
C PHE A 350 -17.51 2.68 -4.84
N PHE A 351 -17.17 1.53 -4.33
CA PHE A 351 -16.32 1.28 -3.17
C PHE A 351 -15.25 0.24 -3.56
N ASP A 352 -14.19 0.04 -2.74
CA ASP A 352 -13.08 -0.86 -3.03
C ASP A 352 -12.04 -0.23 -4.01
N LYS A 353 -11.27 -1.01 -4.77
CA LYS A 353 -10.13 -0.63 -5.63
C LYS A 353 -10.16 -1.45 -6.92
N ARG A 354 -9.04 -1.77 -7.56
CA ARG A 354 -8.83 -2.71 -8.67
C ARG A 354 -8.75 -2.07 -10.04
N PHE A 355 -9.62 -1.12 -10.36
CA PHE A 355 -9.58 -0.40 -11.63
C PHE A 355 -8.29 0.44 -11.77
N MET A 356 -7.92 0.73 -13.02
CA MET A 356 -6.85 1.69 -13.31
C MET A 356 -7.34 3.15 -13.26
N TYR A 357 -8.56 3.43 -12.79
CA TYR A 357 -9.05 4.81 -12.59
C TYR A 357 -8.26 5.50 -11.47
N GLU A 358 -8.16 6.83 -11.53
CA GLU A 358 -7.26 7.60 -10.66
C GLU A 358 -7.48 7.32 -9.18
N GLU A 359 -8.72 7.09 -8.73
CA GLU A 359 -9.05 6.84 -7.33
C GLU A 359 -8.42 5.55 -6.78
N ALA A 360 -8.33 4.50 -7.60
CA ALA A 360 -7.69 3.23 -7.21
C ALA A 360 -6.21 3.18 -7.60
N LEU A 361 -5.81 3.88 -8.65
CA LEU A 361 -4.44 3.92 -9.17
C LEU A 361 -3.53 4.79 -8.30
N ARG A 362 -3.99 5.99 -7.90
CA ARG A 362 -3.22 6.94 -7.09
C ARG A 362 -3.22 6.53 -5.64
N MET A 363 -2.03 6.39 -5.09
CA MET A 363 -1.83 6.05 -3.69
C MET A 363 -1.17 7.21 -2.94
N PRO A 364 -1.48 7.44 -1.66
CA PRO A 364 -0.79 8.45 -0.88
C PRO A 364 0.68 8.05 -0.67
N PHE A 365 1.56 9.02 -0.79
CA PHE A 365 2.94 8.91 -0.34
C PHE A 365 3.40 10.26 0.21
N ILE A 366 3.69 10.28 1.48
CA ILE A 366 4.14 11.45 2.23
C ILE A 366 5.43 11.06 2.94
N ILE A 367 6.44 11.91 2.92
CA ILE A 367 7.74 11.60 3.50
C ILE A 367 8.38 12.80 4.18
N ARG A 368 8.92 12.57 5.37
CA ARG A 368 9.76 13.53 6.09
C ARG A 368 11.16 12.96 6.28
N TYR A 369 12.17 13.75 5.94
CA TYR A 369 13.58 13.45 6.24
C TYR A 369 14.31 14.75 6.58
N PRO A 370 14.42 15.10 7.88
CA PRO A 370 15.00 16.35 8.33
C PRO A 370 16.39 16.61 7.74
N GLY A 371 16.65 17.85 7.34
CA GLY A 371 17.92 18.26 6.74
C GLY A 371 18.23 17.68 5.35
N LYS A 372 17.32 16.85 4.77
CA LYS A 372 17.47 16.26 3.43
C LYS A 372 16.34 16.61 2.48
N ILE A 373 15.13 16.69 2.98
CA ILE A 373 13.93 17.09 2.25
C ILE A 373 13.47 18.42 2.84
N LYS A 374 13.26 19.40 1.97
CA LYS A 374 12.76 20.73 2.40
C LYS A 374 11.30 20.62 2.82
N PRO A 375 10.93 21.16 4.00
CA PRO A 375 9.52 21.24 4.41
C PRO A 375 8.61 21.87 3.36
N GLY A 376 7.41 21.30 3.18
CA GLY A 376 6.41 21.77 2.21
C GLY A 376 6.76 21.48 0.75
N THR A 377 7.66 20.53 0.48
CA THR A 377 7.97 20.10 -0.89
C THR A 377 6.78 19.35 -1.49
N VAL A 378 6.40 19.72 -2.73
CA VAL A 378 5.41 19.01 -3.54
C VAL A 378 6.13 18.40 -4.73
N VAL A 379 5.91 17.11 -4.98
CA VAL A 379 6.45 16.36 -6.12
C VAL A 379 5.29 15.80 -6.92
N ASP A 380 5.20 16.19 -8.19
CA ASP A 380 4.17 15.73 -9.13
C ASP A 380 4.73 14.81 -10.24
N ASP A 381 6.01 14.45 -10.13
CA ASP A 381 6.62 13.44 -10.99
C ASP A 381 5.88 12.10 -10.89
N ILE A 382 5.82 11.35 -11.99
CA ILE A 382 5.27 9.97 -11.98
C ILE A 382 6.19 9.06 -11.15
N ILE A 383 5.73 8.69 -9.97
CA ILE A 383 6.37 7.73 -9.07
C ILE A 383 5.51 6.46 -9.06
N THR A 384 6.12 5.30 -8.96
CA THR A 384 5.39 4.03 -8.85
C THR A 384 5.79 3.29 -7.58
N ASN A 385 4.91 2.42 -7.08
CA ASN A 385 5.16 1.69 -5.84
C ASN A 385 6.42 0.80 -5.88
N ILE A 386 6.91 0.40 -7.05
CA ILE A 386 8.18 -0.32 -7.19
C ILE A 386 9.42 0.57 -6.92
N ASP A 387 9.24 1.88 -6.89
CA ASP A 387 10.33 2.85 -6.66
C ASP A 387 10.64 3.05 -5.17
N PHE A 388 9.78 2.55 -4.26
CA PHE A 388 9.96 2.75 -2.82
C PHE A 388 11.20 2.03 -2.30
N ALA A 389 11.37 0.74 -2.66
CA ALA A 389 12.53 -0.04 -2.25
C ALA A 389 13.87 0.62 -2.64
N PRO A 390 14.13 0.97 -3.91
CA PRO A 390 15.39 1.60 -4.29
C PRO A 390 15.59 2.98 -3.65
N THR A 391 14.51 3.73 -3.40
CA THR A 391 14.59 5.05 -2.75
C THR A 391 15.01 4.94 -1.29
N LEU A 392 14.39 4.03 -0.53
CA LEU A 392 14.75 3.80 0.88
C LEU A 392 16.20 3.31 1.02
N LEU A 393 16.64 2.44 0.12
CA LEU A 393 18.03 1.95 0.12
C LEU A 393 19.02 3.07 -0.21
N GLU A 394 18.75 3.93 -1.21
CA GLU A 394 19.62 5.08 -1.52
C GLU A 394 19.70 6.04 -0.34
N MET A 395 18.58 6.32 0.33
CA MET A 395 18.56 7.17 1.54
C MET A 395 19.38 6.56 2.68
N ALA A 396 19.39 5.22 2.79
CA ALA A 396 20.19 4.46 3.75
C ALA A 396 21.67 4.33 3.34
N GLY A 397 22.04 4.76 2.14
CA GLY A 397 23.41 4.60 1.61
C GLY A 397 23.73 3.17 1.17
N ILE A 398 22.73 2.37 0.83
CA ILE A 398 22.86 0.96 0.44
C ILE A 398 22.66 0.84 -1.07
N SER A 399 23.49 0.02 -1.71
CA SER A 399 23.43 -0.24 -3.16
C SER A 399 22.13 -0.99 -3.54
N VAL A 400 21.50 -0.54 -4.61
CA VAL A 400 20.31 -1.18 -5.19
C VAL A 400 20.75 -2.27 -6.16
N PRO A 401 20.24 -3.52 -6.03
CA PRO A 401 20.54 -4.57 -6.99
C PRO A 401 19.98 -4.27 -8.40
N GLU A 402 20.68 -4.71 -9.43
CA GLU A 402 20.27 -4.54 -10.84
C GLU A 402 18.90 -5.18 -11.16
N ALA A 403 18.54 -6.26 -10.46
CA ALA A 403 17.26 -6.96 -10.63
C ALA A 403 16.04 -6.15 -10.15
N VAL A 404 16.23 -5.02 -9.44
CA VAL A 404 15.17 -4.10 -9.04
C VAL A 404 14.76 -3.27 -10.25
N GLN A 405 13.46 -3.26 -10.56
CA GLN A 405 12.92 -2.54 -11.72
C GLN A 405 12.57 -1.07 -11.43
N GLY A 406 12.33 -0.76 -10.16
CA GLY A 406 12.07 0.60 -9.69
C GLY A 406 13.30 1.49 -9.77
N LYS A 407 13.06 2.80 -9.74
CA LYS A 407 14.09 3.85 -9.74
C LYS A 407 13.98 4.69 -8.48
N SER A 408 15.08 5.03 -7.86
CA SER A 408 15.06 5.95 -6.73
C SER A 408 14.60 7.35 -7.14
N PHE A 409 13.64 7.89 -6.41
CA PHE A 409 13.15 9.27 -6.54
C PHE A 409 13.72 10.22 -5.47
N PHE A 410 14.79 9.84 -4.78
CA PHE A 410 15.38 10.70 -3.75
C PHE A 410 15.84 12.06 -4.27
N ASN A 411 16.28 12.13 -5.54
CA ASN A 411 16.63 13.41 -6.16
C ASN A 411 15.39 14.24 -6.50
N ASN A 412 14.28 13.64 -6.88
CA ASN A 412 13.00 14.32 -7.09
C ASN A 412 12.52 15.02 -5.82
N LEU A 413 12.65 14.36 -4.66
CA LEU A 413 12.36 14.94 -3.33
C LEU A 413 13.23 16.15 -2.98
N LYS A 414 14.35 16.33 -3.66
CA LYS A 414 15.25 17.50 -3.51
C LYS A 414 15.05 18.56 -4.60
N GLY A 415 14.01 18.41 -5.44
CA GLY A 415 13.77 19.28 -6.59
C GLY A 415 14.82 19.13 -7.71
N LYS A 416 15.43 17.95 -7.83
CA LYS A 416 16.48 17.63 -8.81
C LYS A 416 16.07 16.46 -9.69
N THR A 417 14.86 16.53 -10.25
CA THR A 417 14.36 15.50 -11.17
C THR A 417 15.26 15.36 -12.38
N SER A 418 15.70 14.14 -12.68
CA SER A 418 16.50 13.86 -13.88
C SER A 418 15.68 14.11 -15.14
N LYS A 419 16.31 14.62 -16.21
CA LYS A 419 15.68 14.78 -17.53
C LYS A 419 15.19 13.45 -18.11
N ASP A 420 15.81 12.34 -17.73
CA ASP A 420 15.45 10.98 -18.14
C ASP A 420 14.46 10.31 -17.19
N TRP A 421 13.84 11.09 -16.29
CA TRP A 421 12.80 10.56 -15.43
C TRP A 421 11.59 10.11 -16.27
N ARG A 422 10.94 9.03 -15.82
CA ARG A 422 9.81 8.46 -16.58
C ARG A 422 8.71 9.48 -16.81
N GLN A 423 8.15 9.45 -18.02
CA GLN A 423 7.02 10.28 -18.43
C GLN A 423 5.71 9.47 -18.49
N SER A 424 5.80 8.15 -18.35
CA SER A 424 4.67 7.24 -18.37
C SER A 424 4.92 6.03 -17.48
N MET A 425 3.85 5.38 -17.03
CA MET A 425 3.91 4.15 -16.25
C MET A 425 3.04 3.06 -16.89
N TYR A 426 3.42 1.81 -16.64
CA TYR A 426 2.69 0.61 -16.98
C TYR A 426 1.94 0.09 -15.77
N TYR A 427 0.69 -0.33 -15.98
CA TYR A 427 -0.20 -0.92 -14.97
C TYR A 427 -0.70 -2.28 -15.42
N HIS A 428 -0.95 -3.22 -14.50
CA HIS A 428 -1.57 -4.49 -14.83
C HIS A 428 -2.29 -5.12 -13.64
N TYR A 429 -3.61 -5.37 -13.79
CA TYR A 429 -4.48 -6.09 -12.86
C TYR A 429 -4.85 -7.45 -13.44
N TYR A 430 -4.82 -8.52 -12.61
CA TYR A 430 -4.92 -9.92 -13.05
C TYR A 430 -6.09 -10.72 -12.44
N GLU A 431 -6.66 -10.27 -11.30
CA GLU A 431 -7.63 -11.06 -10.54
C GLU A 431 -9.01 -11.04 -11.18
N TYR A 432 -9.62 -12.24 -11.38
CA TYR A 432 -10.97 -12.40 -11.93
C TYR A 432 -11.45 -13.86 -11.67
N PRO A 433 -12.76 -14.12 -11.54
CA PRO A 433 -13.90 -13.18 -11.39
C PRO A 433 -14.14 -12.76 -9.93
N TYR A 434 -13.29 -13.25 -9.00
CA TYR A 434 -13.52 -13.17 -7.57
C TYR A 434 -13.31 -11.74 -7.05
N TYR A 435 -14.18 -11.37 -6.12
CA TYR A 435 -14.40 -10.02 -5.62
C TYR A 435 -14.68 -8.99 -6.74
N HIS A 436 -15.96 -8.62 -6.84
CA HIS A 436 -16.45 -7.49 -7.62
C HIS A 436 -16.42 -7.62 -9.15
N ARG A 437 -15.94 -8.72 -9.72
CA ARG A 437 -15.96 -8.99 -11.17
C ARG A 437 -15.30 -7.91 -12.03
N VAL A 438 -14.30 -7.22 -11.50
CA VAL A 438 -13.50 -6.30 -12.30
C VAL A 438 -12.66 -7.09 -13.31
N GLN A 439 -12.86 -6.82 -14.60
CA GLN A 439 -12.16 -7.51 -15.68
C GLN A 439 -10.64 -7.27 -15.60
N PRO A 440 -9.81 -8.30 -15.82
CA PRO A 440 -8.37 -8.13 -15.96
C PRO A 440 -8.04 -7.13 -17.04
N HIS A 441 -7.12 -6.22 -16.75
CA HIS A 441 -6.76 -5.14 -17.65
C HIS A 441 -5.34 -4.67 -17.41
N TYR A 442 -4.76 -4.11 -18.45
CA TYR A 442 -3.49 -3.41 -18.37
C TYR A 442 -3.58 -2.07 -19.10
N GLY A 443 -2.66 -1.18 -18.80
CA GLY A 443 -2.71 0.13 -19.42
C GLY A 443 -1.45 0.94 -19.25
N ILE A 444 -1.50 2.13 -19.83
CA ILE A 444 -0.49 3.16 -19.72
C ILE A 444 -1.13 4.46 -19.22
N ARG A 445 -0.42 5.15 -18.36
CA ARG A 445 -0.77 6.49 -17.90
C ARG A 445 0.47 7.38 -17.99
N ASN A 446 0.33 8.55 -18.62
CA ASN A 446 1.30 9.64 -18.56
C ASN A 446 0.71 10.83 -17.79
N GLN A 447 1.34 12.00 -17.78
CA GLN A 447 0.84 13.16 -17.02
C GLN A 447 -0.57 13.61 -17.42
N ARG A 448 -0.99 13.37 -18.67
CA ARG A 448 -2.25 13.86 -19.20
C ARG A 448 -3.20 12.77 -19.67
N TYR A 449 -2.70 11.67 -20.19
CA TYR A 449 -3.51 10.68 -20.87
C TYR A 449 -3.41 9.32 -20.21
N LYS A 450 -4.52 8.59 -20.27
CA LYS A 450 -4.62 7.21 -19.83
C LYS A 450 -5.25 6.36 -20.93
N LEU A 451 -4.68 5.17 -21.16
CA LEU A 451 -5.20 4.17 -22.08
C LEU A 451 -5.25 2.82 -21.37
N ILE A 452 -6.41 2.17 -21.35
CA ILE A 452 -6.68 0.91 -20.62
C ILE A 452 -7.18 -0.13 -21.62
N HIS A 453 -6.68 -1.37 -21.51
CA HIS A 453 -7.14 -2.52 -22.28
C HIS A 453 -7.69 -3.60 -21.35
N PHE A 454 -8.99 -3.83 -21.39
CA PHE A 454 -9.67 -4.95 -20.75
C PHE A 454 -9.68 -6.13 -21.69
N TYR A 455 -9.08 -7.27 -21.31
CA TYR A 455 -8.67 -8.30 -22.25
C TYR A 455 -9.19 -9.71 -21.95
N TYR A 456 -9.99 -9.91 -20.90
CA TYR A 456 -10.35 -11.27 -20.46
C TYR A 456 -11.63 -11.78 -21.15
N ASP A 457 -12.83 -11.55 -20.58
CA ASP A 457 -14.12 -11.92 -21.20
C ASP A 457 -14.54 -10.91 -22.29
N ILE A 458 -13.96 -9.75 -22.27
CA ILE A 458 -14.20 -8.64 -23.19
C ILE A 458 -12.88 -8.22 -23.86
N ASP A 459 -12.96 -7.55 -24.98
CA ASP A 459 -11.84 -6.91 -25.67
C ASP A 459 -12.21 -5.43 -25.89
N VAL A 460 -12.01 -4.64 -24.83
CA VAL A 460 -12.46 -3.23 -24.78
C VAL A 460 -11.31 -2.33 -24.40
N TRP A 461 -11.21 -1.22 -25.10
CA TRP A 461 -10.27 -0.15 -24.79
C TRP A 461 -11.00 1.06 -24.25
N GLU A 462 -10.37 1.74 -23.29
CA GLU A 462 -10.78 3.04 -22.79
C GLU A 462 -9.64 4.03 -22.90
N PHE A 463 -9.95 5.27 -23.27
CA PHE A 463 -8.98 6.34 -23.38
C PHE A 463 -9.51 7.63 -22.75
N TYR A 464 -8.69 8.27 -21.91
CA TYR A 464 -9.05 9.46 -21.13
C TYR A 464 -8.03 10.59 -21.29
N ASP A 465 -8.52 11.84 -21.33
CA ASP A 465 -7.73 13.07 -21.21
C ASP A 465 -7.89 13.63 -19.79
N LEU A 466 -7.01 13.23 -18.88
CA LEU A 466 -7.06 13.56 -17.44
C LEU A 466 -6.96 15.07 -17.15
N GLN A 467 -6.51 15.88 -18.11
CA GLN A 467 -6.50 17.34 -17.96
C GLN A 467 -7.89 17.95 -18.14
N ASN A 468 -8.68 17.42 -19.06
CA ASN A 468 -10.01 17.91 -19.39
C ASN A 468 -11.11 17.11 -18.68
N ASP A 469 -10.82 15.87 -18.31
CA ASP A 469 -11.71 14.91 -17.65
C ASP A 469 -10.93 14.16 -16.54
N PRO A 470 -10.59 14.83 -15.44
CA PRO A 470 -9.81 14.24 -14.34
C PRO A 470 -10.55 13.12 -13.61
N SER A 471 -11.87 13.06 -13.76
CA SER A 471 -12.73 12.04 -13.17
C SER A 471 -13.11 10.90 -14.13
N GLU A 472 -12.48 10.83 -15.32
CA GLU A 472 -12.60 9.71 -16.27
C GLU A 472 -14.04 9.33 -16.62
N MET A 473 -14.90 10.33 -16.77
CA MET A 473 -16.32 10.15 -17.10
C MET A 473 -16.56 9.87 -18.59
N ASN A 474 -15.65 10.34 -19.47
CA ASN A 474 -15.83 10.34 -20.91
C ASN A 474 -14.78 9.46 -21.60
N ASN A 475 -15.18 8.25 -21.99
CA ASN A 475 -14.32 7.37 -22.78
C ASN A 475 -14.17 7.89 -24.22
N LEU A 476 -13.00 8.42 -24.57
CA LEU A 476 -12.69 9.03 -25.87
C LEU A 476 -12.08 8.04 -26.88
N ILE A 477 -12.16 6.73 -26.66
CA ILE A 477 -11.49 5.71 -27.49
C ILE A 477 -11.92 5.77 -28.97
N HIS A 478 -13.14 6.21 -29.26
CA HIS A 478 -13.69 6.33 -30.60
C HIS A 478 -13.59 7.76 -31.17
N SER A 479 -12.90 8.68 -30.48
CA SER A 479 -12.75 10.06 -30.93
C SER A 479 -11.74 10.16 -32.08
N GLU A 480 -12.18 10.56 -33.26
CA GLU A 480 -11.31 10.78 -34.44
C GLU A 480 -10.18 11.77 -34.14
N ALA A 481 -10.46 12.80 -33.33
CA ALA A 481 -9.49 13.81 -32.93
C ALA A 481 -8.32 13.25 -32.11
N HIS A 482 -8.46 12.04 -31.57
CA HIS A 482 -7.45 11.40 -30.70
C HIS A 482 -6.81 10.15 -31.34
N THR A 483 -7.16 9.76 -32.55
CA THR A 483 -6.69 8.53 -33.20
C THR A 483 -5.17 8.37 -33.17
N GLU A 484 -4.44 9.38 -33.65
CA GLU A 484 -2.95 9.35 -33.67
C GLU A 484 -2.37 9.22 -32.25
N ARG A 485 -2.95 9.91 -31.28
CA ARG A 485 -2.51 9.87 -29.88
C ARG A 485 -2.73 8.50 -29.24
N ILE A 486 -3.88 7.90 -29.50
CA ILE A 486 -4.21 6.54 -29.02
C ILE A 486 -3.21 5.54 -29.59
N GLU A 487 -2.89 5.61 -30.88
CA GLU A 487 -1.91 4.71 -31.50
C GLU A 487 -0.48 4.93 -30.95
N ASN A 488 -0.09 6.15 -30.66
CA ASN A 488 1.20 6.44 -30.04
C ASN A 488 1.26 5.91 -28.61
N LEU A 489 0.17 6.02 -27.84
CA LEU A 489 0.10 5.42 -26.49
C LEU A 489 0.12 3.90 -26.53
N LYS A 490 -0.53 3.24 -27.50
CA LYS A 490 -0.43 1.77 -27.68
C LYS A 490 1.02 1.36 -27.94
N LYS A 491 1.73 2.05 -28.83
CA LYS A 491 3.16 1.77 -29.11
C LYS A 491 4.00 1.90 -27.84
N GLU A 492 3.80 2.98 -27.07
CA GLU A 492 4.52 3.20 -25.83
C GLU A 492 4.15 2.16 -24.76
N LEU A 493 2.89 1.78 -24.64
CA LEU A 493 2.42 0.73 -23.75
C LEU A 493 3.13 -0.61 -24.03
N TYR A 494 3.18 -1.02 -25.29
CA TYR A 494 3.87 -2.26 -25.68
C TYR A 494 5.39 -2.16 -25.48
N ARG A 495 5.99 -0.98 -25.71
CA ARG A 495 7.39 -0.71 -25.39
C ARG A 495 7.66 -0.88 -23.89
N LEU A 496 6.82 -0.32 -23.01
CA LEU A 496 6.92 -0.45 -21.57
C LEU A 496 6.71 -1.89 -21.12
N LYS A 497 5.69 -2.60 -21.62
CA LYS A 497 5.48 -4.03 -21.34
C LYS A 497 6.77 -4.82 -21.58
N LYS A 498 7.37 -4.64 -22.77
CA LYS A 498 8.62 -5.33 -23.14
C LYS A 498 9.79 -4.89 -22.24
N ALA A 499 9.94 -3.60 -21.98
CA ALA A 499 11.03 -3.06 -21.17
C ALA A 499 11.00 -3.55 -19.72
N TYR A 500 9.79 -3.78 -19.17
CA TYR A 500 9.60 -4.36 -17.84
C TYR A 500 9.53 -5.90 -17.85
N GLY A 501 9.80 -6.54 -18.98
CA GLY A 501 9.86 -8.00 -19.09
C GLY A 501 8.51 -8.70 -19.19
N ASN A 502 7.40 -7.97 -19.41
CA ASN A 502 6.10 -8.59 -19.67
C ASN A 502 5.92 -8.87 -21.16
N THR A 503 6.36 -10.05 -21.60
CA THR A 503 6.25 -10.50 -23.00
C THR A 503 5.12 -11.50 -23.22
N MET A 504 4.29 -11.72 -22.19
CA MET A 504 3.20 -12.70 -22.24
C MET A 504 2.14 -12.31 -23.28
N SER A 505 1.70 -13.31 -24.04
CA SER A 505 0.54 -13.23 -24.92
C SER A 505 -0.75 -13.07 -24.14
N LEU A 506 -1.83 -12.65 -24.78
CA LEU A 506 -3.16 -12.55 -24.14
C LEU A 506 -3.63 -13.90 -23.61
N THR A 507 -3.33 -15.02 -24.31
CA THR A 507 -3.67 -16.36 -23.85
C THR A 507 -2.96 -16.70 -22.54
N GLU A 508 -1.67 -16.37 -22.40
CA GLU A 508 -0.91 -16.59 -21.17
C GLU A 508 -1.43 -15.70 -20.03
N LEU A 509 -1.77 -14.44 -20.32
CA LEU A 509 -2.34 -13.53 -19.33
C LEU A 509 -3.70 -14.03 -18.81
N LYS A 510 -4.60 -14.51 -19.69
CA LYS A 510 -5.87 -15.13 -19.30
C LYS A 510 -5.64 -16.35 -18.40
N LYS A 511 -4.65 -17.20 -18.76
CA LYS A 511 -4.28 -18.36 -17.94
C LYS A 511 -3.85 -17.99 -16.52
N ILE A 512 -3.16 -16.85 -16.32
CA ILE A 512 -2.81 -16.35 -14.97
C ILE A 512 -4.09 -16.05 -14.16
N SER A 513 -5.07 -15.40 -14.77
CA SER A 513 -6.34 -15.10 -14.10
C SER A 513 -7.07 -16.38 -13.67
N ASP A 514 -7.06 -17.42 -14.51
CA ASP A 514 -7.71 -18.71 -14.26
C ASP A 514 -6.96 -19.60 -13.26
N THR A 515 -5.63 -19.49 -13.21
CA THR A 515 -4.80 -20.42 -12.42
C THR A 515 -5.05 -20.27 -10.93
N ASP A 516 -5.31 -21.40 -10.27
CA ASP A 516 -5.31 -21.52 -8.81
C ASP A 516 -3.87 -21.79 -8.33
N PHE A 517 -3.21 -20.75 -7.83
CA PHE A 517 -1.87 -20.88 -7.25
C PHE A 517 -1.91 -21.33 -5.77
N GLY A 518 -3.10 -21.62 -5.22
CA GLY A 518 -3.28 -21.91 -3.79
C GLY A 518 -3.29 -20.64 -2.94
N GLY A 519 -2.79 -20.73 -1.72
CA GLY A 519 -2.70 -19.60 -0.79
C GLY A 519 -3.79 -19.57 0.28
N LEU A 520 -3.86 -18.47 1.03
CA LEU A 520 -4.71 -18.35 2.22
C LEU A 520 -6.21 -18.38 1.93
N GLU A 521 -6.62 -17.87 0.79
CA GLU A 521 -8.03 -17.73 0.43
C GLU A 521 -8.57 -18.90 -0.40
N SER A 522 -7.71 -19.80 -0.86
CA SER A 522 -8.12 -21.00 -1.62
C SER A 522 -8.86 -22.04 -0.76
N LYS A 523 -8.76 -21.96 0.57
CA LYS A 523 -9.34 -22.93 1.53
C LYS A 523 -10.75 -22.58 2.01
N LYS A 524 -11.35 -21.49 1.53
CA LYS A 524 -12.75 -21.18 1.81
C LYS A 524 -13.65 -21.96 0.85
N LYS A 525 -13.99 -23.21 1.21
CA LYS A 525 -15.16 -23.93 0.69
C LYS A 525 -16.37 -23.67 1.57
#